data_fe8ce74670571436fa455285e2a55d93
#
_entry.id   fe8ce74670571436fa455285e2a55d93
#
_cell.length_a   1.000
_cell.length_b   1.000
_cell.length_c   1.000
_cell.angle_alpha   90.00
_cell.angle_beta   90.00
_cell.angle_gamma   90.00
#
_symmetry.space_group_name_H-M   'P 1'
#
loop_
_entity.id
_entity.type
_entity.pdbx_description
1 polymer ?
#
loop_
_entity_poly.entity_id
_entity_poly.type
_entity_poly.pdbx_seq_one_letter_code
_entity_poly.pdbx_strand_id
1 'polypeptide(L)'
;MHAASRESLAALSQRLDAAIGGDNVAVAQAAQTGSELFDIVEVLDSDRGLRVAVADTSATAEQRSGLVRSLFAGKVSETTLNLVVDAAAQVWSTPREMREGLVELGRRALLRSAEGQGQLETVESELFQLGHILA
;
A
#
# COMPACT_ATOMS: atom_id res chain seq x y z
N MET A 1 9.11 12.98 10.03
CA MET A 1 7.66 12.78 10.19
C MET A 1 7.28 12.99 11.65
N HIS A 2 6.19 13.71 11.91
CA HIS A 2 5.68 13.99 13.26
C HIS A 2 5.06 12.76 13.92
N ALA A 3 4.89 12.81 15.25
CA ALA A 3 4.46 11.64 16.03
C ALA A 3 3.11 11.06 15.56
N ALA A 4 2.09 11.89 15.33
CA ALA A 4 0.79 11.42 14.87
C ALA A 4 0.89 10.69 13.53
N SER A 5 1.65 11.22 12.60
CA SER A 5 1.87 10.60 11.28
C SER A 5 2.63 9.29 11.40
N ARG A 6 3.61 9.21 12.30
CA ARG A 6 4.35 7.96 12.54
C ARG A 6 3.45 6.86 13.11
N GLU A 7 2.56 7.22 14.02
CA GLU A 7 1.59 6.27 14.57
C GLU A 7 0.62 5.78 13.50
N SER A 8 0.13 6.70 12.66
CA SER A 8 -0.74 6.36 11.54
C SER A 8 -0.05 5.44 10.55
N LEU A 9 1.19 5.73 10.18
CA LEU A 9 1.97 4.91 9.28
C LEU A 9 2.23 3.52 9.88
N ALA A 10 2.56 3.43 11.17
CA ALA A 10 2.77 2.15 11.84
C ALA A 10 1.53 1.27 11.83
N ALA A 11 0.36 1.85 12.11
CA ALA A 11 -0.91 1.12 12.07
C ALA A 11 -1.22 0.61 10.65
N LEU A 12 -1.02 1.45 9.64
CA LEU A 12 -1.24 1.07 8.25
C LEU A 12 -0.25 0.01 7.76
N SER A 13 1.01 0.10 8.20
CA SER A 13 2.03 -0.91 7.87
C SER A 13 1.65 -2.30 8.39
N GLN A 14 1.09 -2.37 9.60
CA GLN A 14 0.59 -3.63 10.16
C GLN A 14 -0.58 -4.18 9.33
N ARG A 15 -1.51 -3.32 8.92
CA ARG A 15 -2.65 -3.72 8.09
C ARG A 15 -2.19 -4.20 6.71
N LEU A 16 -1.22 -3.51 6.12
CA LEU A 16 -0.63 -3.92 4.85
C LEU A 16 0.02 -5.30 4.98
N ASP A 17 0.84 -5.52 5.99
CA ASP A 17 1.51 -6.80 6.20
C ASP A 17 0.50 -7.94 6.40
N ALA A 18 -0.60 -7.68 7.11
CA ALA A 18 -1.66 -8.66 7.28
C ALA A 18 -2.36 -8.99 5.96
N ALA A 19 -2.52 -8.01 5.08
CA ALA A 19 -3.21 -8.17 3.81
C ALA A 19 -2.37 -8.90 2.75
N ILE A 20 -1.05 -8.65 2.72
CA ILE A 20 -0.15 -9.15 1.67
C ILE A 20 0.90 -10.14 2.18
N GLY A 21 0.93 -10.41 3.48
CA GLY A 21 1.84 -11.39 4.05
C GLY A 21 1.36 -12.82 3.80
N GLY A 22 2.26 -13.72 3.44
CA GLY A 22 1.91 -15.12 3.35
C GLY A 22 2.47 -15.85 2.13
N ASP A 23 1.61 -16.49 1.33
CA ASP A 23 1.98 -17.45 0.29
C ASP A 23 2.22 -16.80 -1.09
N ASN A 24 2.32 -17.64 -2.11
CA ASN A 24 2.64 -17.23 -3.49
C ASN A 24 1.56 -16.33 -4.13
N VAL A 25 0.31 -16.47 -3.71
CA VAL A 25 -0.79 -15.62 -4.20
C VAL A 25 -0.58 -14.18 -3.70
N ALA A 26 -0.04 -14.03 -2.50
CA ALA A 26 0.24 -12.74 -1.91
C ALA A 26 1.33 -11.95 -2.65
N VAL A 27 2.24 -12.63 -3.35
CA VAL A 27 3.32 -11.96 -4.12
C VAL A 27 2.72 -11.09 -5.24
N ALA A 28 1.82 -11.64 -6.04
CA ALA A 28 1.16 -10.90 -7.12
C ALA A 28 0.28 -9.78 -6.55
N GLN A 29 -0.43 -10.06 -5.47
CA GLN A 29 -1.26 -9.07 -4.79
C GLN A 29 -0.42 -7.93 -4.21
N ALA A 30 0.76 -8.25 -3.65
CA ALA A 30 1.67 -7.23 -3.13
C ALA A 30 2.18 -6.30 -4.24
N ALA A 31 2.54 -6.85 -5.39
CA ALA A 31 2.96 -6.06 -6.54
C ALA A 31 1.84 -5.15 -7.04
N GLN A 32 0.63 -5.66 -7.15
CA GLN A 32 -0.54 -4.89 -7.54
C GLN A 32 -0.83 -3.77 -6.55
N THR A 33 -0.85 -4.08 -5.27
CA THR A 33 -1.09 -3.10 -4.20
C THR A 33 -0.06 -1.98 -4.24
N GLY A 34 1.22 -2.32 -4.37
CA GLY A 34 2.30 -1.34 -4.46
C GLY A 34 2.13 -0.42 -5.65
N SER A 35 1.87 -0.97 -6.83
CA SER A 35 1.65 -0.21 -8.05
C SER A 35 0.43 0.73 -7.92
N GLU A 36 -0.66 0.22 -7.38
CA GLU A 36 -1.89 1.01 -7.20
C GLU A 36 -1.69 2.14 -6.18
N LEU A 37 -0.93 1.91 -5.12
CA LEU A 37 -0.60 2.96 -4.14
C LEU A 37 0.20 4.09 -4.79
N PHE A 38 1.15 3.78 -5.67
CA PHE A 38 1.88 4.80 -6.40
C PHE A 38 1.00 5.55 -7.40
N ASP A 39 0.05 4.87 -8.05
CA ASP A 39 -0.93 5.54 -8.91
C ASP A 39 -1.78 6.53 -8.13
N ILE A 40 -2.21 6.18 -6.93
CA ILE A 40 -2.96 7.07 -6.03
C ILE A 40 -2.11 8.27 -5.64
N VAL A 41 -0.83 8.06 -5.32
CA VAL A 41 0.10 9.16 -5.01
C VAL A 41 0.21 10.12 -6.18
N GLU A 42 0.28 9.62 -7.42
CA GLU A 42 0.31 10.48 -8.61
C GLU A 42 -0.95 11.34 -8.73
N VAL A 43 -2.12 10.76 -8.47
CA VAL A 43 -3.38 11.51 -8.47
C VAL A 43 -3.36 12.62 -7.42
N LEU A 44 -2.91 12.32 -6.21
CA LEU A 44 -2.81 13.29 -5.13
C LEU A 44 -1.77 14.40 -5.44
N ASP A 45 -0.68 14.05 -6.10
CA ASP A 45 0.34 15.02 -6.51
C ASP A 45 -0.16 15.94 -7.61
N SER A 46 -1.05 15.47 -8.48
CA SER A 46 -1.59 16.26 -9.58
C SER A 46 -2.71 17.22 -9.16
N ASP A 47 -3.29 17.04 -7.98
CA ASP A 47 -4.41 17.85 -7.48
C ASP A 47 -4.20 18.20 -6.00
N ARG A 48 -3.74 19.42 -5.78
CA ARG A 48 -3.49 19.92 -4.42
C ARG A 48 -4.76 19.98 -3.57
N GLY A 49 -5.86 20.39 -4.17
CA GLY A 49 -7.15 20.48 -3.46
C GLY A 49 -7.58 19.11 -2.96
N LEU A 50 -7.41 18.09 -3.77
CA LEU A 50 -7.72 16.72 -3.41
C LEU A 50 -6.79 16.21 -2.29
N ARG A 51 -5.49 16.46 -2.41
CA ARG A 51 -4.50 16.07 -1.40
C ARG A 51 -4.83 16.69 -0.03
N VAL A 52 -5.21 17.95 -0.02
CA VAL A 52 -5.63 18.64 1.21
C VAL A 52 -6.93 18.04 1.76
N ALA A 53 -7.90 17.79 0.91
CA ALA A 53 -9.22 17.29 1.32
C ALA A 53 -9.16 15.92 1.98
N VAL A 54 -8.37 14.99 1.45
CA VAL A 54 -8.28 13.63 2.00
C VAL A 54 -7.55 13.56 3.35
N ALA A 55 -6.83 14.60 3.72
CA ALA A 55 -6.10 14.69 4.99
C ALA A 55 -6.66 15.77 5.93
N ASP A 56 -7.78 16.38 5.58
CA ASP A 56 -8.36 17.52 6.30
C ASP A 56 -8.93 17.07 7.65
N THR A 57 -8.26 17.45 8.75
CA THR A 57 -8.69 17.10 10.11
C THR A 57 -9.91 17.88 10.58
N SER A 58 -10.34 18.95 9.88
CA SER A 58 -11.59 19.63 10.15
C SER A 58 -12.80 18.86 9.63
N ALA A 59 -12.60 17.93 8.69
CA ALA A 59 -13.61 16.97 8.27
C ALA A 59 -13.56 15.73 9.17
N THR A 60 -14.67 14.99 9.26
CA THR A 60 -14.69 13.74 10.02
C THR A 60 -13.90 12.64 9.29
N ALA A 61 -13.47 11.63 10.05
CA ALA A 61 -12.84 10.44 9.45
C ALA A 61 -13.74 9.78 8.42
N GLU A 62 -15.05 9.73 8.69
CA GLU A 62 -16.04 9.15 7.77
C GLU A 62 -16.18 9.95 6.49
N GLN A 63 -16.13 11.28 6.57
CA GLN A 63 -16.17 12.16 5.39
C GLN A 63 -14.92 11.95 4.52
N ARG A 64 -13.75 11.88 5.12
CA ARG A 64 -12.49 11.64 4.40
C ARG A 64 -12.48 10.25 3.76
N SER A 65 -12.90 9.23 4.50
CA SER A 65 -12.99 7.86 3.99
C SER A 65 -13.99 7.75 2.84
N GLY A 66 -15.14 8.41 2.97
CA GLY A 66 -16.16 8.46 1.92
C GLY A 66 -15.64 9.12 0.65
N LEU A 67 -14.86 10.19 0.79
CA LEU A 67 -14.23 10.85 -0.34
C LEU A 67 -13.29 9.91 -1.10
N VAL A 68 -12.42 9.19 -0.38
CA VAL A 68 -11.51 8.22 -0.97
C VAL A 68 -12.28 7.11 -1.70
N ARG A 69 -13.33 6.58 -1.10
CA ARG A 69 -14.18 5.57 -1.74
C ARG A 69 -14.78 6.07 -3.04
N SER A 70 -15.32 7.30 -3.03
CA SER A 70 -15.94 7.86 -4.24
C SER A 70 -14.95 8.08 -5.37
N LEU A 71 -13.67 8.33 -5.04
CA LEU A 71 -12.63 8.58 -6.03
C LEU A 71 -12.04 7.30 -6.61
N PHE A 72 -11.83 6.28 -5.81
CA PHE A 72 -11.02 5.12 -6.17
C PHE A 72 -11.76 3.78 -6.22
N ALA A 73 -12.99 3.69 -5.70
CA ALA A 73 -13.76 2.45 -5.78
C ALA A 73 -13.96 2.03 -7.24
N GLY A 74 -13.67 0.76 -7.52
CA GLY A 74 -13.71 0.22 -8.88
C GLY A 74 -12.51 0.56 -9.77
N LYS A 75 -11.59 1.40 -9.28
CA LYS A 75 -10.37 1.79 -10.01
C LYS A 75 -9.14 1.09 -9.49
N VAL A 76 -9.17 0.62 -8.25
CA VAL A 76 -8.11 -0.13 -7.61
C VAL A 76 -8.71 -1.36 -6.95
N SER A 77 -7.86 -2.32 -6.57
CA SER A 77 -8.31 -3.52 -5.87
C SER A 77 -8.89 -3.18 -4.49
N GLU A 78 -9.70 -4.09 -3.95
CA GLU A 78 -10.28 -3.94 -2.60
C GLU A 78 -9.19 -3.78 -1.53
N THR A 79 -8.09 -4.52 -1.65
CA THR A 79 -6.98 -4.42 -0.70
C THR A 79 -6.41 -3.02 -0.67
N THR A 80 -6.11 -2.44 -1.84
CA THR A 80 -5.60 -1.08 -1.95
C THR A 80 -6.64 -0.06 -1.49
N LEU A 81 -7.88 -0.22 -1.90
CA LEU A 81 -8.96 0.69 -1.49
C LEU A 81 -9.09 0.74 0.03
N ASN A 82 -9.13 -0.43 0.68
CA ASN A 82 -9.26 -0.50 2.14
C ASN A 82 -8.08 0.16 2.85
N LEU A 83 -6.86 0.00 2.35
CA LEU A 83 -5.69 0.66 2.92
C LEU A 83 -5.78 2.18 2.81
N VAL A 84 -6.17 2.70 1.66
CA VAL A 84 -6.25 4.15 1.45
C VAL A 84 -7.44 4.76 2.20
N VAL A 85 -8.55 4.05 2.30
CA VAL A 85 -9.69 4.44 3.15
C VAL A 85 -9.25 4.52 4.61
N ASP A 86 -8.53 3.51 5.10
CA ASP A 86 -7.98 3.50 6.46
C ASP A 86 -6.97 4.65 6.66
N ALA A 87 -6.15 4.93 5.67
CA ALA A 87 -5.21 6.05 5.71
C ALA A 87 -5.94 7.39 5.84
N ALA A 88 -7.02 7.58 5.10
CA ALA A 88 -7.83 8.80 5.18
C ALA A 88 -8.52 8.94 6.54
N ALA A 89 -8.85 7.82 7.20
CA ALA A 89 -9.45 7.81 8.53
C ALA A 89 -8.45 8.14 9.64
N GLN A 90 -7.15 7.96 9.39
CA GLN A 90 -6.10 8.28 10.37
C GLN A 90 -5.84 9.79 10.44
N VAL A 91 -5.15 10.20 11.50
CA VAL A 91 -4.71 11.59 11.67
C VAL A 91 -3.27 11.73 11.16
N TRP A 92 -3.05 12.69 10.28
CA TRP A 92 -1.73 13.04 9.76
C TRP A 92 -1.40 14.48 10.13
N SER A 93 -0.17 14.75 10.47
CA SER A 93 0.26 16.09 10.89
C SER A 93 0.13 17.11 9.75
N THR A 94 0.36 16.66 8.51
CA THR A 94 0.17 17.48 7.30
C THR A 94 -0.31 16.59 6.15
N PRO A 95 -0.97 17.16 5.12
CA PRO A 95 -1.31 16.41 3.90
C PRO A 95 -0.09 15.79 3.23
N ARG A 96 1.04 16.48 3.28
CA ARG A 96 2.31 16.00 2.73
C ARG A 96 2.77 14.71 3.43
N GLU A 97 2.62 14.63 4.74
CA GLU A 97 3.00 13.45 5.50
C GLU A 97 2.10 12.26 5.21
N MET A 98 0.81 12.47 4.95
CA MET A 98 -0.08 11.41 4.48
C MET A 98 0.41 10.87 3.12
N ARG A 99 0.76 11.76 2.19
CA ARG A 99 1.31 11.37 0.90
C ARG A 99 2.60 10.57 1.06
N GLU A 100 3.51 11.02 1.92
CA GLU A 100 4.74 10.29 2.24
C GLU A 100 4.46 8.91 2.84
N GLY A 101 3.45 8.82 3.69
CA GLY A 101 3.01 7.54 4.27
C GLY A 101 2.53 6.57 3.20
N LEU A 102 1.74 7.03 2.24
CA LEU A 102 1.30 6.20 1.12
C LEU A 102 2.47 5.72 0.25
N VAL A 103 3.47 6.57 0.04
CA VAL A 103 4.70 6.18 -0.67
C VAL A 103 5.43 5.07 0.08
N GLU A 104 5.57 5.19 1.40
CA GLU A 104 6.21 4.17 2.22
C GLU A 104 5.45 2.83 2.18
N LEU A 105 4.12 2.87 2.22
CA LEU A 105 3.31 1.67 2.07
C LEU A 105 3.50 1.02 0.70
N GLY A 106 3.56 1.84 -0.36
CA GLY A 106 3.83 1.35 -1.71
C GLY A 106 5.19 0.69 -1.82
N ARG A 107 6.22 1.30 -1.26
CA ARG A 107 7.57 0.73 -1.21
C ARG A 107 7.60 -0.59 -0.46
N ARG A 108 6.92 -0.65 0.69
CA ARG A 108 6.83 -1.85 1.50
C ARG A 108 6.15 -2.98 0.75
N ALA A 109 5.07 -2.69 0.03
CA ALA A 109 4.37 -3.67 -0.78
C ALA A 109 5.25 -4.20 -1.92
N LEU A 110 5.95 -3.31 -2.63
CA LEU A 110 6.86 -3.70 -3.70
C LEU A 110 8.05 -4.51 -3.20
N LEU A 111 8.62 -4.12 -2.05
CA LEU A 111 9.71 -4.85 -1.42
C LEU A 111 9.25 -6.26 -1.03
N ARG A 112 8.06 -6.38 -0.46
CA ARG A 112 7.48 -7.67 -0.10
C ARG A 112 7.28 -8.54 -1.33
N SER A 113 6.82 -7.96 -2.44
CA SER A 113 6.70 -8.64 -3.73
C SER A 113 8.06 -9.13 -4.23
N ALA A 114 9.09 -8.28 -4.18
CA ALA A 114 10.43 -8.62 -4.62
C ALA A 114 11.05 -9.75 -3.78
N GLU A 115 10.86 -9.71 -2.46
CA GLU A 115 11.32 -10.77 -1.57
C GLU A 115 10.64 -12.10 -1.89
N GLY A 116 9.32 -12.09 -2.07
CA GLY A 116 8.55 -13.27 -2.45
C GLY A 116 8.97 -13.81 -3.81
N GLN A 117 9.21 -12.95 -4.78
CA GLN A 117 9.69 -13.33 -6.10
C GLN A 117 11.07 -13.96 -6.03
N GLY A 118 11.97 -13.38 -5.24
CA GLY A 118 13.31 -13.93 -5.03
C GLY A 118 13.27 -15.32 -4.40
N GLN A 119 12.38 -15.55 -3.44
CA GLN A 119 12.19 -16.86 -2.83
C GLN A 119 11.68 -17.88 -3.85
N LEU A 120 10.72 -17.51 -4.69
CA LEU A 120 10.20 -18.38 -5.75
C LEU A 120 11.29 -18.74 -6.74
N GLU A 121 12.08 -17.78 -7.20
CA GLU A 121 13.19 -18.00 -8.12
C GLU A 121 14.23 -18.94 -7.51
N THR A 122 14.54 -18.79 -6.24
CA THR A 122 15.48 -19.67 -5.54
C THR A 122 14.97 -21.10 -5.48
N VAL A 123 13.69 -21.31 -5.14
CA VAL A 123 13.09 -22.65 -5.11
C VAL A 123 13.07 -23.27 -6.50
N GLU A 124 12.67 -22.54 -7.53
CA GLU A 124 12.69 -23.03 -8.91
C GLU A 124 14.09 -23.43 -9.36
N SER A 125 15.09 -22.62 -9.03
CA SER A 125 16.50 -22.90 -9.35
C SER A 125 17.00 -24.17 -8.66
N GLU A 126 16.67 -24.36 -7.39
CA GLU A 126 17.03 -25.56 -6.64
C GLU A 126 16.38 -26.81 -7.21
N LEU A 127 15.09 -26.73 -7.59
CA LEU A 127 14.39 -27.84 -8.22
C LEU A 127 14.98 -28.18 -9.59
N PHE A 128 15.36 -27.18 -10.38
CA PHE A 128 16.01 -27.36 -11.66
C PHE A 128 17.34 -28.08 -11.51
N GLN A 129 18.17 -27.64 -10.55
CA GLN A 129 19.47 -28.29 -10.28
C GLN A 129 19.30 -29.73 -9.83
N LEU A 130 18.32 -30.01 -8.97
CA LEU A 130 18.04 -31.37 -8.51
C LEU A 130 17.63 -32.26 -9.67
N GLY A 131 16.75 -31.78 -10.56
CA GLY A 131 16.32 -32.51 -11.74
C GLY A 131 17.48 -32.77 -12.69
N HIS A 132 18.40 -31.81 -12.85
CA HIS A 132 19.59 -31.96 -13.67
C HIS A 132 20.54 -33.02 -13.11
N ILE A 133 20.71 -33.06 -11.79
CA ILE A 133 21.57 -34.07 -11.17
C ILE A 133 20.97 -35.47 -11.30
N LEU A 134 19.68 -35.60 -11.23
CA LEU A 134 18.95 -36.87 -11.31
C LEU A 134 18.78 -37.36 -12.75
N ALA A 135 18.88 -36.48 -13.70
CA ALA A 135 18.81 -36.84 -15.11
C ALA A 135 20.13 -37.43 -15.61
#